data_5d9604063dd7ad505fddd5c0beda83ae
#
_entry.id   5d9604063dd7ad505fddd5c0beda83ae
#
_cell.length_a   1.000
_cell.length_b   1.000
_cell.length_c   1.000
_cell.angle_alpha   90.00
_cell.angle_beta   90.00
_cell.angle_gamma   90.00
#
_symmetry.space_group_name_H-M   'P 1'
#
loop_
_entity.id
_entity.type
_entity.pdbx_description
1 polymer ?
#
loop_
_entity_poly.entity_id
_entity_poly.type
_entity_poly.pdbx_seq_one_letter_code
_entity_poly.pdbx_strand_id
1 'polypeptide(L)'
;MNAYQYQRTTSDDVNDHAASLSQWDQRDDQVAAGRFDGQLEELWLGPLQVFRERTSRAVLQRGAPCPHTLTLAMPVGDGPNEAWFCGRRVAAGQAFGLVSHREFELATRSAFDIVAIGVRRSQLEAQARAAGLNLPAAWLHNAVLDSPADAGDGLRQLLLAALDSARGAPALLAPWVARD
;
A
#
# COMPACT_ATOMS: atom_id res chain seq x y z
N MET A 1 18.04 -15.05 -3.83
CA MET A 1 17.22 -13.82 -3.75
C MET A 1 17.30 -13.33 -2.33
N ASN A 2 17.73 -12.08 -2.10
CA ASN A 2 17.70 -11.53 -0.74
C ASN A 2 16.22 -11.46 -0.32
N ALA A 3 15.85 -12.19 0.71
CA ALA A 3 14.48 -12.25 1.20
C ALA A 3 14.03 -10.92 1.89
N TYR A 4 14.90 -9.92 1.93
CA TYR A 4 14.66 -8.59 2.48
C TYR A 4 15.23 -7.52 1.55
N GLN A 5 14.43 -6.52 1.25
CA GLN A 5 14.84 -5.34 0.49
C GLN A 5 14.06 -4.11 0.98
N TYR A 6 14.78 -3.04 1.30
CA TYR A 6 14.18 -1.74 1.62
C TYR A 6 14.73 -0.68 0.67
N GLN A 7 13.85 0.16 0.17
CA GLN A 7 14.20 1.33 -0.64
C GLN A 7 13.36 2.55 -0.26
N ARG A 8 13.93 3.72 -0.50
CA ARG A 8 13.23 4.99 -0.39
C ARG A 8 13.54 5.83 -1.62
N THR A 9 12.50 6.32 -2.26
CA THR A 9 12.58 7.13 -3.47
C THR A 9 11.85 8.45 -3.26
N THR A 10 12.35 9.52 -3.85
CA THR A 10 11.70 10.83 -3.94
C THR A 10 11.63 11.23 -5.39
N SER A 11 10.53 11.84 -5.83
CA SER A 11 10.31 12.25 -7.21
C SER A 11 9.67 13.64 -7.23
N ASP A 12 10.08 14.49 -8.15
CA ASP A 12 9.46 15.79 -8.41
C ASP A 12 8.61 15.78 -9.70
N ASP A 13 8.47 14.63 -10.33
CA ASP A 13 7.58 14.32 -11.43
C ASP A 13 6.61 13.20 -11.04
N VAL A 14 5.34 13.34 -11.41
CA VAL A 14 4.28 12.39 -11.05
C VAL A 14 4.41 11.05 -11.77
N ASN A 15 4.96 11.03 -12.99
CA ASN A 15 5.15 9.79 -13.75
C ASN A 15 6.33 8.99 -13.20
N ASP A 16 7.43 9.68 -12.83
CA ASP A 16 8.58 9.04 -12.18
C ASP A 16 8.17 8.47 -10.82
N HIS A 17 7.26 9.17 -10.12
CA HIS A 17 6.70 8.68 -8.87
C HIS A 17 5.90 7.39 -9.08
N ALA A 18 4.98 7.36 -10.04
CA ALA A 18 4.20 6.17 -10.38
C ALA A 18 5.10 4.98 -10.77
N ALA A 19 6.17 5.23 -11.53
CA ALA A 19 7.13 4.20 -11.94
C ALA A 19 8.02 3.67 -10.81
N SER A 20 8.05 4.34 -9.65
CA SER A 20 8.92 3.96 -8.52
C SER A 20 8.43 2.76 -7.73
N LEU A 21 7.13 2.44 -7.76
CA LEU A 21 6.56 1.31 -7.02
C LEU A 21 6.82 0.00 -7.76
N SER A 22 7.60 -0.88 -7.13
CA SER A 22 8.08 -2.12 -7.78
C SER A 22 6.94 -3.07 -8.13
N GLN A 23 6.99 -3.65 -9.32
CA GLN A 23 6.07 -4.67 -9.81
C GLN A 23 4.60 -4.23 -9.97
N TRP A 24 4.34 -2.94 -9.87
CA TRP A 24 3.03 -2.36 -10.18
C TRP A 24 3.00 -1.82 -11.61
N ASP A 25 1.85 -1.91 -12.24
CA ASP A 25 1.56 -1.18 -13.48
C ASP A 25 0.67 0.02 -13.10
N GLN A 26 1.30 1.15 -12.78
CA GLN A 26 0.64 2.33 -12.26
C GLN A 26 0.92 3.54 -13.14
N ARG A 27 -0.08 4.38 -13.31
CA ARG A 27 0.00 5.70 -13.96
C ARG A 27 -0.68 6.72 -13.09
N ASP A 28 -0.03 7.85 -12.91
CA ASP A 28 -0.51 8.93 -12.09
C ASP A 28 -0.65 10.21 -12.91
N ASP A 29 -1.77 10.87 -12.77
CA ASP A 29 -2.02 12.20 -13.29
C ASP A 29 -2.07 13.18 -12.11
N GLN A 30 -1.24 14.23 -12.13
CA GLN A 30 -1.37 15.33 -11.18
C GLN A 30 -2.59 16.17 -11.57
N VAL A 31 -3.58 16.26 -10.68
CA VAL A 31 -4.84 16.98 -10.94
C VAL A 31 -4.92 18.36 -10.27
N ALA A 32 -3.92 18.71 -9.47
CA ALA A 32 -3.81 20.03 -8.84
C ALA A 32 -2.55 20.76 -9.32
N ALA A 33 -2.67 22.05 -9.59
CA ALA A 33 -1.54 22.88 -9.99
C ALA A 33 -0.47 22.99 -8.90
N GLY A 34 0.78 23.24 -9.31
CA GLY A 34 1.92 23.48 -8.45
C GLY A 34 2.99 22.38 -8.56
N ARG A 35 4.12 22.61 -7.92
CA ARG A 35 5.23 21.66 -7.92
C ARG A 35 4.81 20.36 -7.21
N PHE A 36 5.08 19.23 -7.83
CA PHE A 36 4.89 17.91 -7.25
C PHE A 36 6.10 17.54 -6.38
N ASP A 37 5.84 16.85 -5.29
CA ASP A 37 6.82 16.14 -4.48
C ASP A 37 6.18 14.82 -4.05
N GLY A 38 6.76 13.73 -4.49
CA GLY A 38 6.35 12.37 -4.18
C GLY A 38 7.41 11.66 -3.35
N GLN A 39 7.00 10.86 -2.39
CA GLN A 39 7.88 10.01 -1.59
C GLN A 39 7.32 8.61 -1.52
N LEU A 40 8.16 7.63 -1.81
CA LEU A 40 7.84 6.21 -1.68
C LEU A 40 8.86 5.55 -0.77
N GLU A 41 8.36 4.80 0.21
CA GLU A 41 9.13 3.85 1.00
C GLU A 41 8.58 2.45 0.73
N GLU A 42 9.44 1.53 0.37
CA GLU A 42 9.06 0.18 0.02
C GLU A 42 9.94 -0.84 0.75
N LEU A 43 9.30 -1.84 1.33
CA LEU A 43 9.90 -2.93 2.07
C LEU A 43 9.37 -4.26 1.55
N TRP A 44 10.26 -5.10 1.05
CA TRP A 44 9.96 -6.48 0.72
C TRP A 44 10.45 -7.41 1.83
N LEU A 45 9.57 -8.24 2.36
CA LEU A 45 9.86 -9.31 3.32
C LEU A 45 9.46 -10.64 2.69
N GLY A 46 10.39 -11.22 1.93
CA GLY A 46 10.06 -12.37 1.09
C GLY A 46 8.94 -12.02 0.10
N PRO A 47 7.76 -12.69 0.21
CA PRO A 47 6.63 -12.42 -0.69
C PRO A 47 5.71 -11.28 -0.22
N LEU A 48 6.01 -10.65 0.91
CA LEU A 48 5.24 -9.52 1.42
C LEU A 48 5.84 -8.21 0.92
N GLN A 49 5.01 -7.35 0.37
CA GLN A 49 5.34 -5.98 0.02
C GLN A 49 4.67 -5.04 1.02
N VAL A 50 5.42 -4.21 1.71
CA VAL A 50 4.91 -3.12 2.53
C VAL A 50 5.41 -1.82 1.94
N PHE A 51 4.54 -0.86 1.72
CA PHE A 51 4.97 0.44 1.21
C PHE A 51 4.17 1.59 1.83
N ARG A 52 4.80 2.76 1.85
CA ARG A 52 4.17 4.02 2.18
C ARG A 52 4.39 4.98 1.04
N GLU A 53 3.32 5.54 0.53
CA GLU A 53 3.32 6.50 -0.56
C GLU A 53 2.78 7.83 -0.07
N ARG A 54 3.47 8.91 -0.40
CA ARG A 54 3.07 10.28 -0.09
C ARG A 54 3.13 11.12 -1.34
N THR A 55 2.08 11.89 -1.58
CA THR A 55 2.02 12.89 -2.64
C THR A 55 1.70 14.26 -2.08
N SER A 56 2.42 15.29 -2.53
CA SER A 56 2.21 16.67 -2.08
C SER A 56 1.04 17.36 -2.78
N ARG A 57 0.48 16.73 -3.81
CA ARG A 57 -0.61 17.26 -4.63
C ARG A 57 -1.69 16.21 -4.84
N ALA A 58 -2.87 16.69 -5.21
CA ALA A 58 -3.94 15.82 -5.66
C ALA A 58 -3.52 15.04 -6.91
N VAL A 59 -3.76 13.74 -6.89
CA VAL A 59 -3.44 12.83 -7.98
C VAL A 59 -4.64 11.96 -8.33
N LEU A 60 -4.64 11.50 -9.57
CA LEU A 60 -5.49 10.43 -10.05
C LEU A 60 -4.59 9.27 -10.45
N GLN A 61 -4.60 8.22 -9.65
CA GLN A 61 -3.80 7.02 -9.85
C GLN A 61 -4.67 5.94 -10.50
N ARG A 62 -4.14 5.28 -11.52
CA ARG A 62 -4.76 4.15 -12.20
C ARG A 62 -3.75 3.07 -12.46
N GLY A 63 -4.19 1.82 -12.42
CA GLY A 63 -3.30 0.71 -12.74
C GLY A 63 -3.74 -0.60 -12.12
N ALA A 64 -2.79 -1.52 -12.06
CA ALA A 64 -2.97 -2.83 -11.45
C ALA A 64 -1.88 -3.10 -10.42
N PRO A 65 -2.24 -3.66 -9.25
CA PRO A 65 -1.25 -4.04 -8.24
C PRO A 65 -0.39 -5.22 -8.70
N CYS A 66 0.69 -5.46 -7.94
CA CYS A 66 1.60 -6.58 -8.16
C CYS A 66 0.85 -7.89 -8.47
N PRO A 67 1.25 -8.65 -9.50
CA PRO A 67 0.56 -9.87 -9.92
C PRO A 67 0.39 -10.90 -8.79
N HIS A 68 -0.77 -11.55 -8.78
CA HIS A 68 -1.14 -12.60 -7.80
C HIS A 68 -1.22 -12.13 -6.34
N THR A 69 -1.30 -10.83 -6.10
CA THR A 69 -1.44 -10.28 -4.75
C THR A 69 -2.86 -9.84 -4.44
N LEU A 70 -3.12 -9.77 -3.15
CA LEU A 70 -4.15 -8.97 -2.53
C LEU A 70 -3.44 -7.88 -1.75
N THR A 71 -3.80 -6.63 -1.97
CA THR A 71 -3.24 -5.48 -1.27
C THR A 71 -4.29 -4.79 -0.43
N LEU A 72 -3.95 -4.47 0.80
CA LEU A 72 -4.74 -3.61 1.68
C LEU A 72 -4.03 -2.29 1.86
N ALA A 73 -4.70 -1.19 1.59
CA ALA A 73 -4.18 0.16 1.75
C ALA A 73 -5.04 0.96 2.72
N MET A 74 -4.40 1.82 3.48
CA MET A 74 -5.02 2.66 4.51
C MET A 74 -4.42 4.04 4.49
N PRO A 75 -5.25 5.11 4.54
CA PRO A 75 -4.77 6.47 4.74
C PRO A 75 -3.99 6.60 6.06
N VAL A 76 -2.92 7.41 6.05
CA VAL A 76 -2.11 7.73 7.22
C VAL A 76 -2.44 9.13 7.69
N GLY A 77 -2.73 9.28 9.00
CA GLY A 77 -3.02 10.56 9.62
C GLY A 77 -4.50 10.94 9.63
N ASP A 78 -4.82 11.92 10.48
CA ASP A 78 -6.19 12.42 10.72
C ASP A 78 -6.52 13.66 9.87
N GLY A 79 -5.67 13.99 8.92
CA GLY A 79 -5.86 15.16 8.03
C GLY A 79 -7.03 14.96 7.05
N PRO A 80 -7.36 15.99 6.26
CA PRO A 80 -8.39 15.93 5.23
C PRO A 80 -7.92 15.06 4.05
N ASN A 81 -7.60 13.81 4.32
CA ASN A 81 -7.25 12.79 3.33
C ASN A 81 -8.52 12.39 2.55
N GLU A 82 -9.02 13.33 1.76
CA GLU A 82 -10.17 13.04 0.92
C GLU A 82 -9.73 12.24 -0.30
N ALA A 83 -10.12 10.98 -0.33
CA ALA A 83 -9.86 10.06 -1.43
C ALA A 83 -11.12 9.31 -1.85
N TRP A 84 -11.15 8.95 -3.12
CA TRP A 84 -12.14 8.05 -3.70
C TRP A 84 -11.42 6.87 -4.33
N PHE A 85 -11.80 5.69 -3.90
CA PHE A 85 -11.29 4.44 -4.45
C PHE A 85 -12.39 3.74 -5.24
N CYS A 86 -12.16 3.55 -6.55
CA CYS A 86 -13.15 2.97 -7.48
C CYS A 86 -14.54 3.62 -7.34
N GLY A 87 -14.58 4.95 -7.27
CA GLY A 87 -15.80 5.75 -7.15
C GLY A 87 -16.42 5.82 -5.75
N ARG A 88 -15.88 5.12 -4.75
CA ARG A 88 -16.34 5.18 -3.34
C ARG A 88 -15.41 6.03 -2.50
N ARG A 89 -15.99 6.89 -1.67
CA ARG A 89 -15.18 7.70 -0.71
C ARG A 89 -14.52 6.79 0.32
N VAL A 90 -13.25 7.06 0.58
CA VAL A 90 -12.48 6.43 1.66
C VAL A 90 -12.52 7.37 2.85
N ALA A 91 -13.08 6.91 3.97
CA ALA A 91 -13.09 7.68 5.23
C ALA A 91 -11.74 7.52 5.97
N ALA A 92 -11.47 8.44 6.91
CA ALA A 92 -10.32 8.32 7.80
C ALA A 92 -10.35 6.98 8.54
N GLY A 93 -9.21 6.30 8.61
CA GLY A 93 -9.09 4.97 9.25
C GLY A 93 -9.68 3.81 8.46
N GLN A 94 -10.34 4.06 7.34
CA GLN A 94 -10.96 3.02 6.52
C GLN A 94 -9.94 2.40 5.56
N ALA A 95 -9.89 1.07 5.51
CA ALA A 95 -9.05 0.36 4.56
C ALA A 95 -9.76 0.17 3.22
N PHE A 96 -8.99 0.01 2.15
CA PHE A 96 -9.49 -0.43 0.86
C PHE A 96 -8.61 -1.54 0.29
N GLY A 97 -9.25 -2.47 -0.39
CA GLY A 97 -8.61 -3.64 -0.95
C GLY A 97 -8.42 -3.54 -2.46
N LEU A 98 -7.26 -3.97 -2.94
CA LEU A 98 -6.92 -4.06 -4.36
C LEU A 98 -6.59 -5.52 -4.71
N VAL A 99 -7.09 -5.98 -5.84
CA VAL A 99 -6.82 -7.33 -6.34
C VAL A 99 -6.08 -7.27 -7.69
N SER A 100 -5.06 -8.08 -7.84
CA SER A 100 -4.10 -8.00 -8.94
C SER A 100 -4.68 -8.23 -10.35
N HIS A 101 -5.86 -8.81 -10.47
CA HIS A 101 -6.50 -9.07 -11.76
C HIS A 101 -7.50 -7.98 -12.20
N ARG A 102 -7.53 -6.86 -11.47
CA ARG A 102 -8.42 -5.73 -11.76
C ARG A 102 -7.65 -4.43 -11.70
N GLU A 103 -7.92 -3.57 -12.66
CA GLU A 103 -7.48 -2.18 -12.59
C GLU A 103 -8.20 -1.47 -11.45
N PHE A 104 -7.49 -0.56 -10.81
CA PHE A 104 -8.03 0.33 -9.79
C PHE A 104 -7.99 1.79 -10.26
N GLU A 105 -8.78 2.61 -9.60
CA GLU A 105 -8.70 4.06 -9.66
C GLU A 105 -8.71 4.62 -8.24
N LEU A 106 -7.72 5.44 -7.92
CA LEU A 106 -7.65 6.20 -6.67
C LEU A 106 -7.52 7.68 -7.01
N ALA A 107 -8.53 8.47 -6.65
CA ALA A 107 -8.55 9.92 -6.83
C ALA A 107 -8.39 10.61 -5.48
N THR A 108 -7.46 11.57 -5.37
CA THR A 108 -7.28 12.40 -4.19
C THR A 108 -7.58 13.86 -4.48
N ARG A 109 -7.92 14.67 -3.48
CA ARG A 109 -8.19 16.11 -3.63
C ARG A 109 -7.09 17.02 -3.12
N SER A 110 -6.15 16.48 -2.41
CA SER A 110 -5.04 17.21 -1.79
C SER A 110 -3.82 16.31 -1.67
N ALA A 111 -2.81 16.76 -0.94
CA ALA A 111 -1.74 15.90 -0.48
C ALA A 111 -2.30 14.64 0.18
N PHE A 112 -1.70 13.50 -0.10
CA PHE A 112 -2.19 12.21 0.36
C PHE A 112 -1.05 11.35 0.88
N ASP A 113 -1.35 10.57 1.92
CA ASP A 113 -0.40 9.69 2.58
C ASP A 113 -1.11 8.36 2.85
N ILE A 114 -0.57 7.27 2.28
CA ILE A 114 -1.10 5.91 2.48
C ILE A 114 0.00 4.96 2.89
N VAL A 115 -0.37 3.95 3.68
CA VAL A 115 0.44 2.77 3.91
C VAL A 115 -0.33 1.53 3.44
N ALA A 116 0.39 0.60 2.82
CA ALA A 116 -0.22 -0.59 2.26
C ALA A 116 0.61 -1.85 2.49
N ILE A 117 -0.06 -2.99 2.46
CA ILE A 117 0.56 -4.32 2.46
C ILE A 117 0.00 -5.14 1.30
N GLY A 118 0.89 -5.62 0.45
CA GLY A 118 0.61 -6.62 -0.59
C GLY A 118 1.05 -8.00 -0.14
N VAL A 119 0.20 -8.99 -0.29
CA VAL A 119 0.48 -10.38 0.06
C VAL A 119 0.04 -11.32 -1.07
N ARG A 120 0.79 -12.38 -1.34
CA ARG A 120 0.34 -13.40 -2.29
C ARG A 120 -0.98 -14.00 -1.83
N ARG A 121 -1.98 -13.92 -2.68
CA ARG A 121 -3.34 -14.38 -2.37
C ARG A 121 -3.36 -15.82 -1.86
N SER A 122 -2.64 -16.74 -2.52
CA SER A 122 -2.57 -18.14 -2.12
C SER A 122 -2.00 -18.36 -0.71
N GLN A 123 -1.02 -17.53 -0.31
CA GLN A 123 -0.45 -17.57 1.04
C GLN A 123 -1.44 -17.05 2.09
N LEU A 124 -2.10 -15.92 1.80
CA LEU A 124 -3.12 -15.38 2.69
C LEU A 124 -4.26 -16.38 2.89
N GLU A 125 -4.74 -17.01 1.82
CA GLU A 125 -5.77 -18.05 1.89
C GLU A 125 -5.32 -19.28 2.68
N ALA A 126 -4.06 -19.70 2.53
CA ALA A 126 -3.50 -20.82 3.30
C ALA A 126 -3.40 -20.50 4.79
N GLN A 127 -2.93 -19.30 5.15
CA GLN A 127 -2.85 -18.86 6.54
C GLN A 127 -4.24 -18.70 7.17
N ALA A 128 -5.19 -18.12 6.45
CA ALA A 128 -6.56 -17.98 6.93
C ALA A 128 -7.15 -19.38 7.24
N ARG A 129 -7.03 -20.35 6.32
CA ARG A 129 -7.50 -21.73 6.55
C ARG A 129 -6.82 -22.38 7.75
N ALA A 130 -5.50 -22.22 7.89
CA ALA A 130 -4.75 -22.76 9.03
C ALA A 130 -5.22 -22.17 10.37
N ALA A 131 -5.66 -20.92 10.37
CA ALA A 131 -6.24 -20.24 11.53
C ALA A 131 -7.76 -20.50 11.71
N GLY A 132 -8.38 -21.31 10.87
CA GLY A 132 -9.83 -21.55 10.92
C GLY A 132 -10.67 -20.35 10.46
N LEU A 133 -10.08 -19.42 9.71
CA LEU A 133 -10.73 -18.20 9.23
C LEU A 133 -11.07 -18.32 7.74
N ASN A 134 -12.12 -17.60 7.33
CA ASN A 134 -12.44 -17.37 5.93
C ASN A 134 -12.12 -15.92 5.57
N LEU A 135 -11.53 -15.70 4.41
CA LEU A 135 -11.35 -14.34 3.90
C LEU A 135 -12.72 -13.73 3.56
N PRO A 136 -13.00 -12.51 4.02
CA PRO A 136 -14.23 -11.82 3.66
C PRO A 136 -14.34 -11.66 2.13
N ALA A 137 -15.53 -11.87 1.57
CA ALA A 137 -15.76 -11.75 0.13
C ALA A 137 -15.37 -10.35 -0.41
N ALA A 138 -15.54 -9.30 0.39
CA ALA A 138 -15.13 -7.93 0.05
C ALA A 138 -13.63 -7.80 -0.26
N TRP A 139 -12.78 -8.64 0.35
CA TRP A 139 -11.34 -8.64 0.10
C TRP A 139 -10.93 -9.25 -1.25
N LEU A 140 -11.88 -9.89 -1.92
CA LEU A 140 -11.66 -10.50 -3.24
C LEU A 140 -12.02 -9.56 -4.40
N HIS A 141 -12.33 -8.31 -4.10
CA HIS A 141 -12.67 -7.27 -5.06
C HIS A 141 -12.00 -5.95 -4.70
N ASN A 142 -11.82 -5.08 -5.70
CA ASN A 142 -11.43 -3.69 -5.43
C ASN A 142 -12.59 -3.01 -4.70
N ALA A 143 -12.41 -2.75 -3.41
CA ALA A 143 -13.48 -2.22 -2.58
C ALA A 143 -12.96 -1.44 -1.37
N VAL A 144 -13.69 -0.41 -0.97
CA VAL A 144 -13.55 0.17 0.37
C VAL A 144 -14.16 -0.81 1.36
N LEU A 145 -13.41 -1.14 2.42
CA LEU A 145 -13.76 -2.17 3.37
C LEU A 145 -14.51 -1.58 4.57
N ASP A 146 -15.60 -2.21 4.93
CA ASP A 146 -16.33 -1.89 6.16
C ASP A 146 -15.69 -2.68 7.31
N SER A 147 -14.63 -2.13 7.88
CA SER A 147 -13.93 -2.71 9.03
C SER A 147 -14.08 -1.80 10.25
N PRO A 148 -14.10 -2.34 11.47
CA PRO A 148 -13.96 -1.51 12.66
C PRO A 148 -12.70 -0.64 12.58
N ALA A 149 -12.81 0.62 12.99
CA ALA A 149 -11.71 1.59 12.85
C ALA A 149 -10.44 1.14 13.61
N ASP A 150 -10.61 0.52 14.77
CA ASP A 150 -9.52 -0.02 15.60
C ASP A 150 -8.73 -1.16 14.93
N ALA A 151 -9.38 -2.01 14.16
CA ALA A 151 -8.71 -3.07 13.41
C ALA A 151 -7.79 -2.51 12.31
N GLY A 152 -8.24 -1.48 11.60
CA GLY A 152 -7.44 -0.75 10.62
C GLY A 152 -6.25 -0.03 11.28
N ASP A 153 -6.46 0.57 12.43
CA ASP A 153 -5.45 1.32 13.17
C ASP A 153 -4.30 0.42 13.64
N GLY A 154 -4.59 -0.75 14.18
CA GLY A 154 -3.57 -1.70 14.60
C GLY A 154 -2.68 -2.17 13.44
N LEU A 155 -3.28 -2.51 12.31
CA LEU A 155 -2.52 -2.90 11.11
C LEU A 155 -1.69 -1.71 10.58
N ARG A 156 -2.28 -0.51 10.48
CA ARG A 156 -1.58 0.69 10.03
C ARG A 156 -0.33 0.97 10.87
N GLN A 157 -0.46 0.93 12.20
CA GLN A 157 0.66 1.14 13.10
C GLN A 157 1.75 0.08 12.94
N LEU A 158 1.38 -1.19 12.79
CA LEU A 158 2.32 -2.28 12.53
C LEU A 158 3.12 -2.06 11.25
N LEU A 159 2.47 -1.67 10.15
CA LEU A 159 3.12 -1.44 8.87
C LEU A 159 4.07 -0.23 8.94
N LEU A 160 3.65 0.86 9.58
CA LEU A 160 4.50 2.04 9.78
C LEU A 160 5.72 1.69 10.64
N ALA A 161 5.55 0.93 11.73
CA ALA A 161 6.66 0.49 12.56
C ALA A 161 7.63 -0.43 11.81
N ALA A 162 7.14 -1.29 10.92
CA ALA A 162 7.99 -2.13 10.07
C ALA A 162 8.85 -1.28 9.12
N LEU A 163 8.28 -0.26 8.47
CA LEU A 163 9.02 0.66 7.60
C LEU A 163 10.04 1.49 8.39
N ASP A 164 9.67 1.99 9.58
CA ASP A 164 10.58 2.75 10.44
C ASP A 164 11.76 1.89 10.93
N SER A 165 11.50 0.63 11.28
CA SER A 165 12.54 -0.32 11.65
C SER A 165 13.49 -0.61 10.50
N ALA A 166 12.95 -0.79 9.29
CA ALA A 166 13.74 -1.01 8.09
C ALA A 166 14.62 0.20 7.74
N ARG A 167 14.11 1.41 7.94
CA ARG A 167 14.86 2.67 7.74
C ARG A 167 15.99 2.83 8.72
N GLY A 168 15.77 2.50 10.00
CA GLY A 168 16.72 2.71 11.08
C GLY A 168 17.85 1.68 11.14
N ALA A 169 17.62 0.46 10.67
CA ALA A 169 18.58 -0.65 10.79
C ALA A 169 18.46 -1.65 9.63
N PRO A 170 18.81 -1.27 8.41
CA PRO A 170 18.69 -2.18 7.27
C PRO A 170 19.52 -3.46 7.43
N ALA A 171 20.60 -3.42 8.24
CA ALA A 171 21.45 -4.59 8.52
C ALA A 171 20.87 -5.55 9.57
N LEU A 172 19.96 -5.12 10.45
CA LEU A 172 19.41 -5.98 11.51
C LEU A 172 18.35 -6.97 11.01
N LEU A 173 17.74 -6.69 9.86
CA LEU A 173 16.75 -7.56 9.24
C LEU A 173 17.38 -8.61 8.31
N ALA A 174 18.65 -8.45 7.94
CA ALA A 174 19.39 -9.38 7.11
C ALA A 174 19.54 -10.81 7.70
N PRO A 175 19.71 -11.02 9.03
CA PRO A 175 19.88 -12.36 9.60
C PRO A 175 18.59 -13.21 9.66
N TRP A 176 17.41 -12.62 9.66
CA TRP A 176 16.14 -13.36 9.71
C TRP A 176 15.81 -14.07 8.41
N VAL A 177 16.50 -13.71 7.38
CA VAL A 177 16.28 -14.14 6.02
C VAL A 177 17.24 -15.24 5.57
N ALA A 178 18.31 -15.43 6.31
CA ALA A 178 19.35 -16.41 6.00
C ALA A 178 19.11 -17.79 6.65
N ARG A 179 17.92 -18.03 7.20
CA ARG A 179 17.59 -19.31 7.85
C ARG A 179 16.33 -19.92 7.28
N ASP A 180 16.41 -20.35 6.00
CA ASP A 180 15.61 -21.43 5.43
C ASP A 180 16.41 -22.14 4.34
#